data_67304c60feae5908c33ec68b6c9b6607
#
_entry.id   67304c60feae5908c33ec68b6c9b6607
#
_cell.length_a   1.000
_cell.length_b   1.000
_cell.length_c   1.000
_cell.angle_alpha   90.00
_cell.angle_beta   90.00
_cell.angle_gamma   90.00
#
_symmetry.space_group_name_H-M   'P 1'
#
loop_
_entity.id
_entity.type
_entity.pdbx_description
1 polymer ?
#
loop_
_entity_poly.entity_id
_entity_poly.type
_entity_poly.pdbx_seq_one_letter_code
_entity_poly.pdbx_strand_id
1 'polypeptide(L)'
;LFYKEGIIKSSLYKAAKDLNIEDSIIVELANLYGFQIDFQRDIYKEDSFEILYEKFINKEEKIIESGNIIYSNLILRGQKNALYYFDDEGKSRGHYDVNGASVKKALMKTPINGARLSSSFGMRKHPILGYNKMHKGTDFAAPHGTPVMASGDGIIIKARWCGGGGNCVKIKHNSTYQTVYAHLSKFGRGIKKGVRVKQGRTIGYVGSTGMSTGPHLHYEVIKNGKKINSQKLKLPSGKKLVKKDRELFEISRIKIDVIKSETILNQN
;
A
#
# COMPACT_ATOMS: atom_id res chain seq x y z
N LEU A 1 17.25 7.42 -17.39
CA LEU A 1 16.10 7.92 -16.64
C LEU A 1 15.04 8.45 -17.58
N PHE A 2 13.77 8.27 -17.23
CA PHE A 2 12.63 8.74 -18.01
C PHE A 2 11.70 9.56 -17.12
N TYR A 3 11.35 10.76 -17.60
CA TYR A 3 10.36 11.60 -16.95
C TYR A 3 9.04 11.54 -17.71
N LYS A 4 7.95 11.44 -16.98
CA LYS A 4 6.58 11.54 -17.50
C LYS A 4 5.72 12.34 -16.55
N GLU A 5 4.81 13.12 -17.12
CA GLU A 5 3.76 13.81 -16.39
C GLU A 5 2.44 13.69 -17.13
N GLY A 6 1.33 13.71 -16.38
CA GLY A 6 0.03 13.56 -17.00
C GLY A 6 -1.11 14.04 -16.12
N ILE A 7 -2.18 14.46 -16.80
CA ILE A 7 -3.45 14.87 -16.17
C ILE A 7 -4.38 13.65 -16.08
N ILE A 8 -5.01 13.46 -14.95
CA ILE A 8 -5.92 12.35 -14.70
C ILE A 8 -7.32 12.74 -15.16
N LYS A 9 -7.76 12.18 -16.30
CA LYS A 9 -9.10 12.41 -16.86
C LYS A 9 -10.15 11.41 -16.34
N SER A 10 -9.73 10.18 -16.02
CA SER A 10 -10.61 9.10 -15.54
C SER A 10 -10.00 8.27 -14.41
N SER A 11 -8.78 7.78 -14.58
CA SER A 11 -8.03 7.06 -13.54
C SER A 11 -6.53 7.25 -13.73
N LEU A 12 -5.77 7.12 -12.63
CA LEU A 12 -4.30 7.16 -12.67
C LEU A 12 -3.76 6.08 -13.63
N TYR A 13 -4.30 4.86 -13.56
CA TYR A 13 -3.88 3.76 -14.43
C TYR A 13 -3.99 4.11 -15.91
N LYS A 14 -5.18 4.61 -16.33
CA LYS A 14 -5.40 4.98 -17.73
C LYS A 14 -4.49 6.14 -18.16
N ALA A 15 -4.38 7.19 -17.35
CA ALA A 15 -3.52 8.33 -17.65
C ALA A 15 -2.04 7.91 -17.81
N ALA A 16 -1.55 7.00 -16.97
CA ALA A 16 -0.19 6.47 -17.07
C ALA A 16 0.00 5.56 -18.29
N LYS A 17 -1.00 4.72 -18.62
CA LYS A 17 -0.97 3.88 -19.86
C LYS A 17 -0.95 4.71 -21.12
N ASP A 18 -1.72 5.80 -21.18
CA ASP A 18 -1.76 6.72 -22.33
C ASP A 18 -0.39 7.40 -22.58
N LEU A 19 0.47 7.44 -21.55
CA LEU A 19 1.87 7.92 -21.63
C LEU A 19 2.90 6.81 -21.87
N ASN A 20 2.44 5.57 -22.17
CA ASN A 20 3.27 4.38 -22.35
C ASN A 20 4.16 4.06 -21.16
N ILE A 21 3.64 4.25 -19.93
CA ILE A 21 4.30 3.81 -18.70
C ILE A 21 3.98 2.31 -18.51
N GLU A 22 4.99 1.51 -18.16
CA GLU A 22 4.88 0.06 -17.97
C GLU A 22 3.99 -0.26 -16.77
N ASP A 23 3.25 -1.38 -16.85
CA ASP A 23 2.33 -1.82 -15.79
C ASP A 23 3.03 -2.02 -14.44
N SER A 24 4.28 -2.51 -14.44
CA SER A 24 5.09 -2.67 -13.22
C SER A 24 5.30 -1.34 -12.50
N ILE A 25 5.62 -0.27 -13.22
CA ILE A 25 5.82 1.08 -12.70
C ILE A 25 4.50 1.68 -12.23
N ILE A 26 3.40 1.49 -12.96
CA ILE A 26 2.08 1.97 -12.53
C ILE A 26 1.65 1.32 -11.21
N VAL A 27 1.87 0.00 -11.07
CA VAL A 27 1.58 -0.74 -9.84
C VAL A 27 2.48 -0.25 -8.69
N GLU A 28 3.76 -0.03 -8.94
CA GLU A 28 4.67 0.52 -7.93
C GLU A 28 4.24 1.92 -7.49
N LEU A 29 3.93 2.81 -8.44
CA LEU A 29 3.41 4.16 -8.18
C LEU A 29 2.14 4.10 -7.30
N ALA A 30 1.19 3.24 -7.66
CA ALA A 30 -0.02 3.05 -6.86
C ALA A 30 0.30 2.52 -5.45
N ASN A 31 1.26 1.62 -5.31
CA ASN A 31 1.68 1.11 -4.01
C ASN A 31 2.33 2.19 -3.13
N LEU A 32 3.13 3.09 -3.71
CA LEU A 32 3.75 4.19 -2.97
C LEU A 32 2.72 5.10 -2.30
N TYR A 33 1.65 5.44 -3.01
CA TYR A 33 0.61 6.32 -2.50
C TYR A 33 -0.54 5.60 -1.78
N GLY A 34 -0.73 4.31 -2.00
CA GLY A 34 -1.83 3.53 -1.43
C GLY A 34 -1.87 3.46 0.10
N PHE A 35 -0.80 3.92 0.78
CA PHE A 35 -0.78 4.09 2.25
C PHE A 35 -1.47 5.38 2.72
N GLN A 36 -1.62 6.37 1.84
CA GLN A 36 -2.09 7.71 2.19
C GLN A 36 -3.36 8.08 1.44
N ILE A 37 -3.49 7.61 0.20
CA ILE A 37 -4.50 8.00 -0.77
C ILE A 37 -5.42 6.81 -1.06
N ASP A 38 -6.72 7.03 -1.02
CA ASP A 38 -7.72 6.12 -1.54
C ASP A 38 -7.98 6.48 -3.02
N PHE A 39 -7.40 5.70 -3.93
CA PHE A 39 -7.50 5.96 -5.37
C PHE A 39 -8.92 5.98 -5.94
N GLN A 40 -9.91 5.45 -5.21
CA GLN A 40 -11.31 5.49 -5.61
C GLN A 40 -12.06 6.74 -5.11
N ARG A 41 -11.51 7.42 -4.08
CA ARG A 41 -12.21 8.51 -3.38
C ARG A 41 -11.47 9.82 -3.41
N ASP A 42 -10.12 9.77 -3.43
CA ASP A 42 -9.29 10.95 -3.24
C ASP A 42 -8.75 11.51 -4.55
N ILE A 43 -8.91 10.78 -5.68
CA ILE A 43 -8.50 11.21 -7.02
C ILE A 43 -9.69 11.77 -7.77
N TYR A 44 -9.52 12.96 -8.29
CA TYR A 44 -10.53 13.68 -9.07
C TYR A 44 -10.04 13.95 -10.49
N LYS A 45 -10.99 14.25 -11.36
CA LYS A 45 -10.67 14.75 -12.70
C LYS A 45 -9.84 16.03 -12.59
N GLU A 46 -8.84 16.20 -13.45
CA GLU A 46 -7.85 17.29 -13.49
C GLU A 46 -6.76 17.23 -12.39
N ASP A 47 -6.77 16.23 -11.49
CA ASP A 47 -5.58 15.91 -10.73
C ASP A 47 -4.46 15.46 -11.67
N SER A 48 -3.21 15.57 -11.25
CA SER A 48 -2.06 15.25 -12.11
C SER A 48 -1.00 14.45 -11.36
N PHE A 49 -0.09 13.88 -12.13
CA PHE A 49 1.07 13.19 -11.57
C PHE A 49 2.34 13.48 -12.38
N GLU A 50 3.46 13.39 -11.70
CA GLU A 50 4.81 13.43 -12.25
C GLU A 50 5.55 12.17 -11.80
N ILE A 51 6.39 11.62 -12.64
CA ILE A 51 7.22 10.45 -12.32
C ILE A 51 8.54 10.51 -13.03
N LEU A 52 9.64 10.26 -12.30
CA LEU A 52 10.98 10.00 -12.82
C LEU A 52 11.38 8.58 -12.41
N TYR A 53 11.71 7.73 -13.37
CA TYR A 53 12.01 6.33 -13.10
C TYR A 53 13.10 5.78 -14.04
N GLU A 54 13.68 4.66 -13.65
CA GLU A 54 14.72 3.97 -14.39
C GLU A 54 14.11 3.01 -15.41
N LYS A 55 14.71 2.98 -16.61
CA LYS A 55 14.54 1.91 -17.59
C LYS A 55 15.91 1.38 -17.98
N PHE A 56 16.05 0.09 -18.01
CA PHE A 56 17.22 -0.57 -18.55
C PHE A 56 16.94 -0.94 -20.00
N ILE A 57 17.78 -0.42 -20.90
CA ILE A 57 17.68 -0.62 -22.34
C ILE A 57 18.89 -1.42 -22.82
N ASN A 58 18.70 -2.28 -23.83
CA ASN A 58 19.81 -2.98 -24.48
C ASN A 58 20.49 -2.09 -25.55
N LYS A 59 21.50 -2.65 -26.21
CA LYS A 59 22.23 -1.95 -27.28
C LYS A 59 21.35 -1.61 -28.50
N GLU A 60 20.19 -2.25 -28.62
CA GLU A 60 19.19 -2.00 -29.67
C GLU A 60 18.08 -1.06 -29.22
N GLU A 61 18.28 -0.34 -28.09
CA GLU A 61 17.30 0.59 -27.47
C GLU A 61 16.00 -0.07 -27.04
N LYS A 62 15.94 -1.40 -26.95
CA LYS A 62 14.78 -2.11 -26.43
C LYS A 62 14.80 -2.13 -24.91
N ILE A 63 13.66 -1.85 -24.29
CA ILE A 63 13.48 -1.93 -22.83
C ILE A 63 13.59 -3.40 -22.42
N ILE A 64 14.56 -3.71 -21.56
CA ILE A 64 14.75 -5.05 -20.97
C ILE A 64 13.99 -5.13 -19.66
N GLU A 65 14.09 -4.08 -18.83
CA GLU A 65 13.53 -4.04 -17.48
C GLU A 65 13.26 -2.61 -17.06
N SER A 66 12.26 -2.42 -16.21
CA SER A 66 12.00 -1.15 -15.51
C SER A 66 12.64 -1.22 -14.11
N GLY A 67 13.38 -0.18 -13.74
CA GLY A 67 14.00 -0.06 -12.44
C GLY A 67 13.13 0.64 -11.40
N ASN A 68 13.74 1.36 -10.47
CA ASN A 68 13.05 2.03 -9.38
C ASN A 68 12.39 3.33 -9.85
N ILE A 69 11.32 3.71 -9.16
CA ILE A 69 10.82 5.10 -9.20
C ILE A 69 11.77 5.95 -8.36
N ILE A 70 12.44 6.90 -8.98
CA ILE A 70 13.40 7.81 -8.33
C ILE A 70 12.69 9.01 -7.69
N TYR A 71 11.68 9.53 -8.39
CA TYR A 71 10.82 10.60 -7.93
C TYR A 71 9.41 10.37 -8.42
N SER A 72 8.46 10.72 -7.59
CA SER A 72 7.07 10.83 -8.01
C SER A 72 6.38 11.97 -7.26
N ASN A 73 5.37 12.55 -7.89
CA ASN A 73 4.51 13.55 -7.26
C ASN A 73 3.08 13.33 -7.74
N LEU A 74 2.16 13.15 -6.81
CA LEU A 74 0.74 13.10 -7.08
C LEU A 74 0.12 14.42 -6.61
N ILE A 75 -0.38 15.20 -7.55
CA ILE A 75 -0.92 16.54 -7.31
C ILE A 75 -2.44 16.41 -7.25
N LEU A 76 -2.98 16.46 -6.04
CA LEU A 76 -4.40 16.27 -5.77
C LEU A 76 -5.02 17.61 -5.35
N ARG A 77 -5.96 18.13 -6.15
CA ARG A 77 -6.59 19.43 -5.90
C ARG A 77 -5.56 20.54 -5.65
N GLY A 78 -4.47 20.51 -6.42
CA GLY A 78 -3.35 21.47 -6.30
C GLY A 78 -2.36 21.16 -5.18
N GLN A 79 -2.64 20.20 -4.29
CA GLN A 79 -1.72 19.80 -3.23
C GLN A 79 -0.69 18.79 -3.75
N LYS A 80 0.59 19.15 -3.66
CA LYS A 80 1.71 18.30 -4.03
C LYS A 80 2.00 17.23 -2.97
N ASN A 81 2.17 15.99 -3.40
CA ASN A 81 2.53 14.83 -2.57
C ASN A 81 3.81 14.20 -3.13
N ALA A 82 4.91 14.96 -3.11
CA ALA A 82 6.18 14.54 -3.68
C ALA A 82 6.88 13.50 -2.82
N LEU A 83 7.43 12.48 -3.48
CA LEU A 83 8.17 11.36 -2.90
C LEU A 83 9.50 11.20 -3.62
N TYR A 84 10.55 10.96 -2.85
CA TYR A 84 11.92 10.79 -3.32
C TYR A 84 12.47 9.44 -2.87
N TYR A 85 13.08 8.72 -3.78
CA TYR A 85 13.82 7.50 -3.44
C TYR A 85 15.11 7.86 -2.74
N PHE A 86 15.40 7.17 -1.65
CA PHE A 86 16.62 7.32 -0.88
C PHE A 86 17.15 5.95 -0.47
N ASP A 87 18.45 5.74 -0.65
CA ASP A 87 19.14 4.53 -0.22
C ASP A 87 20.48 4.92 0.41
N ASP A 88 20.55 4.77 1.73
CA ASP A 88 21.80 4.90 2.50
C ASP A 88 22.37 3.49 2.72
N GLU A 89 22.98 2.91 1.67
CA GLU A 89 23.63 1.60 1.69
C GLU A 89 22.78 0.51 2.39
N GLY A 90 21.45 0.56 2.18
CA GLY A 90 20.49 -0.38 2.73
C GLY A 90 20.00 -0.11 4.15
N LYS A 91 20.55 0.89 4.88
CA LYS A 91 20.10 1.24 6.24
C LYS A 91 18.75 1.97 6.24
N SER A 92 18.54 2.86 5.25
CA SER A 92 17.35 3.71 5.15
C SER A 92 16.79 3.70 3.72
N ARG A 93 16.74 2.51 3.09
CA ARG A 93 16.25 2.33 1.72
C ARG A 93 14.73 2.50 1.64
N GLY A 94 14.27 3.34 0.73
CA GLY A 94 12.84 3.54 0.44
C GLY A 94 12.48 4.92 -0.06
N HIS A 95 11.17 5.20 -0.14
CA HIS A 95 10.65 6.50 -0.54
C HIS A 95 10.27 7.33 0.68
N TYR A 96 10.59 8.61 0.62
CA TYR A 96 10.37 9.59 1.68
C TYR A 96 9.72 10.85 1.11
N ASP A 97 8.87 11.50 1.91
CA ASP A 97 8.34 12.81 1.59
C ASP A 97 9.39 13.91 1.79
N VAL A 98 9.06 15.14 1.40
CA VAL A 98 9.92 16.33 1.56
C VAL A 98 10.39 16.57 2.99
N ASN A 99 9.68 16.04 4.00
CA ASN A 99 10.03 16.15 5.41
C ASN A 99 10.89 14.98 5.91
N GLY A 100 11.30 14.07 5.01
CA GLY A 100 12.03 12.86 5.36
C GLY A 100 11.20 11.82 6.11
N ALA A 101 9.87 11.88 6.01
CA ALA A 101 9.00 10.86 6.54
C ALA A 101 8.79 9.75 5.51
N SER A 102 9.08 8.50 5.89
CA SER A 102 8.88 7.34 5.02
C SER A 102 7.42 7.19 4.64
N VAL A 103 7.16 6.90 3.37
CA VAL A 103 5.82 6.57 2.88
C VAL A 103 5.30 5.26 3.43
N LYS A 104 6.17 4.33 3.77
CA LYS A 104 5.78 3.08 4.45
C LYS A 104 5.22 3.41 5.82
N LYS A 105 3.90 3.43 5.95
CA LYS A 105 3.26 3.47 7.26
C LYS A 105 3.43 2.14 7.97
N ALA A 106 3.37 2.17 9.30
CA ALA A 106 3.48 0.96 10.11
C ALA A 106 2.47 -0.12 9.72
N LEU A 107 1.31 0.26 9.21
CA LEU A 107 0.25 -0.63 8.73
C LEU A 107 -0.48 -0.04 7.51
N MET A 108 -0.93 -0.91 6.60
CA MET A 108 -1.88 -0.57 5.54
C MET A 108 -3.30 -0.46 6.14
N LYS A 109 -4.08 0.52 5.70
CA LYS A 109 -5.50 0.61 6.06
C LYS A 109 -6.34 -0.42 5.30
N THR A 110 -5.94 -0.72 4.06
CA THR A 110 -6.61 -1.65 3.14
C THR A 110 -5.58 -2.66 2.62
N PRO A 111 -5.47 -3.86 3.22
CA PRO A 111 -4.46 -4.86 2.87
C PRO A 111 -4.90 -5.76 1.68
N ILE A 112 -5.60 -5.19 0.72
CA ILE A 112 -6.13 -5.86 -0.46
C ILE A 112 -6.33 -4.84 -1.57
N ASN A 113 -5.85 -5.12 -2.78
CA ASN A 113 -5.97 -4.22 -3.92
C ASN A 113 -7.34 -4.38 -4.60
N GLY A 114 -7.89 -3.29 -5.12
CA GLY A 114 -9.14 -3.28 -5.89
C GLY A 114 -10.40 -3.64 -5.11
N ALA A 115 -10.34 -3.72 -3.78
CA ALA A 115 -11.47 -4.08 -2.96
C ALA A 115 -12.32 -2.87 -2.56
N ARG A 116 -13.64 -3.06 -2.54
CA ARG A 116 -14.60 -2.07 -2.07
C ARG A 116 -14.86 -2.25 -0.57
N LEU A 117 -14.83 -1.17 0.20
CA LEU A 117 -15.30 -1.17 1.58
C LEU A 117 -16.79 -1.54 1.63
N SER A 118 -17.11 -2.73 2.13
CA SER A 118 -18.49 -3.25 2.19
C SER A 118 -19.15 -3.08 3.54
N SER A 119 -18.37 -3.09 4.64
CA SER A 119 -18.88 -2.83 5.98
C SER A 119 -17.83 -2.23 6.90
N SER A 120 -18.21 -1.16 7.58
CA SER A 120 -17.35 -0.44 8.53
C SER A 120 -17.35 -1.10 9.91
N PHE A 121 -16.32 -0.77 10.69
CA PHE A 121 -16.24 -1.03 12.12
C PHE A 121 -17.35 -0.26 12.87
N GLY A 122 -18.07 -0.93 13.79
CA GLY A 122 -19.08 -0.28 14.62
C GLY A 122 -20.32 -1.16 14.85
N MET A 123 -21.32 -0.57 15.54
CA MET A 123 -22.60 -1.24 15.76
C MET A 123 -23.38 -1.35 14.45
N ARG A 124 -23.82 -2.55 14.10
CA ARG A 124 -24.68 -2.81 12.94
C ARG A 124 -25.57 -4.02 13.16
N LYS A 125 -26.66 -4.12 12.40
CA LYS A 125 -27.45 -5.34 12.33
C LYS A 125 -26.59 -6.46 11.75
N HIS A 126 -26.47 -7.57 12.49
CA HIS A 126 -25.66 -8.70 12.04
C HIS A 126 -26.36 -9.41 10.86
N PRO A 127 -25.68 -9.59 9.70
CA PRO A 127 -26.35 -10.09 8.50
C PRO A 127 -26.92 -11.51 8.61
N ILE A 128 -26.32 -12.34 9.49
CA ILE A 128 -26.77 -13.73 9.71
C ILE A 128 -27.64 -13.83 10.96
N LEU A 129 -27.28 -13.14 12.04
CA LEU A 129 -27.94 -13.30 13.36
C LEU A 129 -29.15 -12.38 13.54
N GLY A 130 -29.31 -11.35 12.71
CA GLY A 130 -30.49 -10.48 12.67
C GLY A 130 -30.58 -9.42 13.76
N TYR A 131 -29.77 -9.47 14.81
CA TYR A 131 -29.74 -8.47 15.90
C TYR A 131 -28.55 -7.52 15.81
N ASN A 132 -28.62 -6.40 16.53
CA ASN A 132 -27.53 -5.43 16.56
C ASN A 132 -26.31 -5.99 17.29
N LYS A 133 -25.18 -6.01 16.59
CA LYS A 133 -23.90 -6.54 17.09
C LYS A 133 -22.76 -5.61 16.70
N MET A 134 -21.79 -5.51 17.61
CA MET A 134 -20.56 -4.78 17.34
C MET A 134 -19.71 -5.49 16.28
N HIS A 135 -19.57 -4.87 15.12
CA HIS A 135 -18.63 -5.30 14.09
C HIS A 135 -17.22 -4.85 14.46
N LYS A 136 -16.37 -5.79 14.84
CA LYS A 136 -15.04 -5.53 15.42
C LYS A 136 -13.91 -5.44 14.38
N GLY A 137 -14.26 -5.31 13.10
CA GLY A 137 -13.34 -5.19 11.97
C GLY A 137 -13.90 -4.32 10.86
N THR A 138 -13.25 -4.36 9.74
CA THR A 138 -13.65 -3.71 8.49
C THR A 138 -13.74 -4.78 7.42
N ASP A 139 -14.85 -4.82 6.68
CA ASP A 139 -15.06 -5.79 5.61
C ASP A 139 -14.78 -5.15 4.25
N PHE A 140 -13.97 -5.83 3.45
CA PHE A 140 -13.63 -5.45 2.09
C PHE A 140 -14.13 -6.51 1.12
N ALA A 141 -15.14 -6.18 0.34
CA ALA A 141 -15.66 -7.05 -0.73
C ALA A 141 -14.68 -7.09 -1.91
N ALA A 142 -14.31 -8.29 -2.32
CA ALA A 142 -13.47 -8.56 -3.48
C ALA A 142 -13.78 -9.95 -4.04
N PRO A 143 -13.46 -10.24 -5.30
CA PRO A 143 -13.61 -11.56 -5.90
C PRO A 143 -12.91 -12.64 -5.08
N HIS A 144 -13.51 -13.85 -5.06
CA HIS A 144 -12.88 -15.02 -4.44
C HIS A 144 -11.49 -15.26 -5.05
N GLY A 145 -10.51 -15.54 -4.21
CA GLY A 145 -9.13 -15.76 -4.68
C GLY A 145 -8.28 -14.49 -4.84
N THR A 146 -8.83 -13.29 -4.62
CA THR A 146 -8.03 -12.05 -4.61
C THR A 146 -6.93 -12.13 -3.54
N PRO A 147 -5.67 -11.78 -3.85
CA PRO A 147 -4.58 -11.80 -2.89
C PRO A 147 -4.82 -10.85 -1.71
N VAL A 148 -4.58 -11.36 -0.50
CA VAL A 148 -4.62 -10.60 0.76
C VAL A 148 -3.19 -10.43 1.25
N MET A 149 -2.80 -9.20 1.57
CA MET A 149 -1.43 -8.83 1.94
C MET A 149 -1.27 -8.61 3.44
N ALA A 150 -0.06 -8.85 3.95
CA ALA A 150 0.32 -8.41 5.29
C ALA A 150 0.29 -6.88 5.35
N SER A 151 -0.52 -6.31 6.24
CA SER A 151 -0.65 -4.85 6.35
C SER A 151 0.60 -4.14 6.91
N GLY A 152 1.55 -4.88 7.45
CA GLY A 152 2.81 -4.38 7.99
C GLY A 152 3.83 -5.51 8.19
N ASP A 153 5.09 -5.14 8.39
CA ASP A 153 6.15 -6.07 8.79
C ASP A 153 5.75 -6.74 10.12
N GLY A 154 6.03 -8.03 10.29
CA GLY A 154 5.69 -8.70 11.54
C GLY A 154 5.95 -10.19 11.55
N ILE A 155 5.47 -10.84 12.62
CA ILE A 155 5.53 -12.29 12.81
C ILE A 155 4.11 -12.85 12.84
N ILE A 156 3.86 -13.90 12.07
CA ILE A 156 2.59 -14.62 12.10
C ILE A 156 2.46 -15.33 13.43
N ILE A 157 1.48 -14.97 14.23
CA ILE A 157 1.19 -15.62 15.52
C ILE A 157 0.05 -16.65 15.43
N LYS A 158 -0.74 -16.61 14.35
CA LYS A 158 -1.78 -17.60 14.03
C LYS A 158 -1.96 -17.69 12.51
N ALA A 159 -2.08 -18.92 11.98
CA ALA A 159 -2.54 -19.23 10.63
C ALA A 159 -3.26 -20.58 10.71
N ARG A 160 -4.58 -20.55 10.94
CA ARG A 160 -5.44 -21.73 11.12
C ARG A 160 -6.91 -21.35 11.10
N TRP A 161 -7.79 -22.31 11.27
CA TRP A 161 -9.22 -22.07 11.52
C TRP A 161 -9.46 -21.27 12.81
N CYS A 162 -10.35 -20.29 12.76
CA CYS A 162 -10.65 -19.33 13.83
C CYS A 162 -12.15 -19.26 14.19
N GLY A 163 -12.84 -20.41 14.22
CA GLY A 163 -14.27 -20.44 14.49
C GLY A 163 -15.07 -19.64 13.46
N GLY A 164 -15.91 -18.71 13.90
CA GLY A 164 -16.69 -17.85 13.01
C GLY A 164 -15.88 -17.04 12.00
N GLY A 165 -14.59 -16.79 12.23
CA GLY A 165 -13.69 -16.13 11.27
C GLY A 165 -13.19 -17.05 10.15
N GLY A 166 -13.53 -18.34 10.16
CA GLY A 166 -13.05 -19.31 9.18
C GLY A 166 -11.52 -19.41 9.18
N ASN A 167 -10.91 -19.60 8.00
CA ASN A 167 -9.46 -19.55 7.88
C ASN A 167 -8.96 -18.13 8.17
N CYS A 168 -8.07 -18.00 9.15
CA CYS A 168 -7.55 -16.70 9.54
C CYS A 168 -6.03 -16.68 9.70
N VAL A 169 -5.45 -15.52 9.42
CA VAL A 169 -4.07 -15.17 9.75
C VAL A 169 -4.10 -14.06 10.79
N LYS A 170 -3.24 -14.15 11.81
CA LYS A 170 -3.00 -13.09 12.78
C LYS A 170 -1.51 -12.77 12.82
N ILE A 171 -1.18 -11.48 12.67
CA ILE A 171 0.19 -10.98 12.64
C ILE A 171 0.43 -10.06 13.84
N LYS A 172 1.55 -10.25 14.53
CA LYS A 172 2.08 -9.32 15.53
C LYS A 172 3.14 -8.46 14.86
N HIS A 173 2.89 -7.16 14.76
CA HIS A 173 3.78 -6.20 14.13
C HIS A 173 4.83 -5.67 15.12
N ASN A 174 4.37 -5.31 16.32
CA ASN A 174 5.22 -4.84 17.42
C ASN A 174 4.49 -5.03 18.77
N SER A 175 4.97 -4.39 19.83
CA SER A 175 4.31 -4.43 21.16
C SER A 175 2.90 -3.82 21.15
N THR A 176 2.65 -2.85 20.27
CA THR A 176 1.40 -2.07 20.22
C THR A 176 0.38 -2.64 19.26
N TYR A 177 0.81 -3.12 18.06
CA TYR A 177 -0.10 -3.44 16.96
C TYR A 177 -0.10 -4.92 16.58
N GLN A 178 -1.30 -5.44 16.37
CA GLN A 178 -1.57 -6.74 15.75
C GLN A 178 -2.68 -6.57 14.71
N THR A 179 -2.72 -7.45 13.72
CA THR A 179 -3.79 -7.49 12.71
C THR A 179 -4.34 -8.90 12.53
N VAL A 180 -5.62 -8.99 12.12
CA VAL A 180 -6.30 -10.25 11.81
C VAL A 180 -6.90 -10.14 10.42
N TYR A 181 -6.77 -11.22 9.67
CA TYR A 181 -7.31 -11.40 8.32
C TYR A 181 -8.14 -12.67 8.33
N ALA A 182 -9.44 -12.57 8.13
CA ALA A 182 -10.37 -13.69 8.27
C ALA A 182 -11.17 -13.95 6.99
N HIS A 183 -11.94 -15.03 6.99
CA HIS A 183 -12.72 -15.58 5.88
C HIS A 183 -11.89 -15.99 4.66
N LEU A 184 -10.59 -16.28 4.85
CA LEU A 184 -9.69 -16.65 3.76
C LEU A 184 -10.09 -17.99 3.13
N SER A 185 -9.96 -18.11 1.80
CA SER A 185 -10.13 -19.38 1.09
C SER A 185 -8.96 -20.32 1.35
N LYS A 186 -7.74 -19.80 1.31
CA LYS A 186 -6.50 -20.54 1.61
C LYS A 186 -5.41 -19.60 2.10
N PHE A 187 -4.39 -20.16 2.74
CA PHE A 187 -3.19 -19.42 3.14
C PHE A 187 -2.23 -19.25 1.97
N GLY A 188 -1.41 -18.19 2.00
CA GLY A 188 -0.33 -17.98 1.06
C GLY A 188 0.78 -19.03 1.20
N ARG A 189 1.62 -19.17 0.18
CA ARG A 189 2.75 -20.13 0.20
C ARG A 189 3.69 -19.83 1.37
N GLY A 190 3.96 -20.84 2.20
CA GLY A 190 4.85 -20.74 3.36
C GLY A 190 4.29 -19.95 4.54
N ILE A 191 2.99 -19.64 4.57
CA ILE A 191 2.35 -18.90 5.65
C ILE A 191 1.95 -19.85 6.78
N LYS A 192 2.69 -19.80 7.89
CA LYS A 192 2.46 -20.56 9.12
C LYS A 192 2.90 -19.77 10.36
N LYS A 193 2.45 -20.17 11.55
CA LYS A 193 2.87 -19.56 12.82
C LYS A 193 4.40 -19.52 12.93
N GLY A 194 4.95 -18.40 13.40
CA GLY A 194 6.39 -18.15 13.59
C GLY A 194 7.08 -17.52 12.38
N VAL A 195 6.46 -17.52 11.20
CA VAL A 195 7.07 -16.94 9.99
C VAL A 195 7.08 -15.41 10.05
N ARG A 196 8.23 -14.80 9.72
CA ARG A 196 8.34 -13.36 9.49
C ARG A 196 7.79 -12.99 8.12
N VAL A 197 7.02 -11.93 8.07
CA VAL A 197 6.47 -11.38 6.83
C VAL A 197 6.83 -9.90 6.72
N LYS A 198 7.04 -9.45 5.49
CA LYS A 198 7.16 -8.04 5.14
C LYS A 198 5.80 -7.50 4.74
N GLN A 199 5.58 -6.21 4.91
CA GLN A 199 4.42 -5.48 4.42
C GLN A 199 4.25 -5.73 2.90
N GLY A 200 3.00 -5.96 2.46
CA GLY A 200 2.70 -6.29 1.06
C GLY A 200 2.87 -7.76 0.68
N ARG A 201 3.50 -8.62 1.53
CA ARG A 201 3.58 -10.05 1.23
C ARG A 201 2.19 -10.68 1.23
N THR A 202 1.86 -11.45 0.19
CA THR A 202 0.62 -12.24 0.13
C THR A 202 0.60 -13.28 1.26
N ILE A 203 -0.39 -13.20 2.14
CA ILE A 203 -0.57 -14.07 3.31
C ILE A 203 -1.75 -15.03 3.18
N GLY A 204 -2.62 -14.80 2.21
CA GLY A 204 -3.79 -15.62 1.92
C GLY A 204 -4.58 -15.04 0.77
N TYR A 205 -5.75 -15.60 0.56
CA TYR A 205 -6.62 -15.22 -0.55
C TYR A 205 -8.05 -15.06 -0.04
N VAL A 206 -8.80 -14.12 -0.62
CA VAL A 206 -10.20 -13.87 -0.29
C VAL A 206 -11.03 -15.15 -0.45
N GLY A 207 -11.87 -15.40 0.51
CA GLY A 207 -12.83 -16.50 0.53
C GLY A 207 -14.13 -16.10 1.19
N SER A 208 -14.86 -17.11 1.63
CA SER A 208 -16.12 -16.98 2.38
C SER A 208 -16.21 -18.08 3.45
N THR A 209 -15.08 -18.42 4.09
CA THR A 209 -15.02 -19.48 5.11
C THR A 209 -15.52 -18.98 6.46
N GLY A 210 -16.07 -19.87 7.28
CA GLY A 210 -16.67 -19.51 8.57
C GLY A 210 -18.04 -18.84 8.44
N MET A 211 -18.34 -17.88 9.31
CA MET A 211 -19.63 -17.15 9.32
C MET A 211 -19.57 -15.96 8.35
N SER A 212 -19.70 -16.23 7.07
CA SER A 212 -19.63 -15.27 5.98
C SER A 212 -20.83 -15.43 5.04
N THR A 213 -21.35 -14.33 4.52
CA THR A 213 -22.46 -14.31 3.56
C THR A 213 -22.00 -14.23 2.09
N GLY A 214 -20.72 -14.08 1.85
CA GLY A 214 -20.14 -13.98 0.50
C GLY A 214 -18.65 -13.60 0.52
N PRO A 215 -17.97 -13.63 -0.63
CA PRO A 215 -16.54 -13.38 -0.70
C PRO A 215 -16.16 -11.97 -0.20
N HIS A 216 -15.38 -11.92 0.89
CA HIS A 216 -14.82 -10.69 1.42
C HIS A 216 -13.63 -10.98 2.36
N LEU A 217 -12.81 -9.98 2.58
CA LEU A 217 -11.81 -9.96 3.64
C LEU A 217 -12.42 -9.27 4.87
N HIS A 218 -12.46 -9.95 6.02
CA HIS A 218 -12.66 -9.32 7.31
C HIS A 218 -11.30 -8.97 7.91
N TYR A 219 -11.06 -7.67 8.10
CA TYR A 219 -9.78 -7.11 8.56
C TYR A 219 -9.92 -6.41 9.90
N GLU A 220 -9.11 -6.81 10.88
CA GLU A 220 -9.09 -6.19 12.20
C GLU A 220 -7.73 -5.59 12.51
N VAL A 221 -7.72 -4.41 13.11
CA VAL A 221 -6.54 -3.82 13.74
C VAL A 221 -6.72 -3.83 15.25
N ILE A 222 -5.73 -4.35 15.94
CA ILE A 222 -5.68 -4.43 17.41
C ILE A 222 -4.54 -3.53 17.88
N LYS A 223 -4.87 -2.51 18.69
CA LYS A 223 -3.92 -1.61 19.33
C LYS A 223 -3.99 -1.80 20.84
N ASN A 224 -2.87 -2.16 21.48
CA ASN A 224 -2.79 -2.41 22.93
C ASN A 224 -3.92 -3.35 23.41
N GLY A 225 -4.13 -4.46 22.69
CA GLY A 225 -5.17 -5.47 23.02
C GLY A 225 -6.60 -5.11 22.63
N LYS A 226 -6.90 -3.87 22.25
CA LYS A 226 -8.24 -3.41 21.87
C LYS A 226 -8.40 -3.33 20.35
N LYS A 227 -9.51 -3.87 19.81
CA LYS A 227 -9.87 -3.74 18.39
C LYS A 227 -10.32 -2.31 18.10
N ILE A 228 -9.79 -1.72 17.03
CA ILE A 228 -10.04 -0.33 16.65
C ILE A 228 -10.44 -0.24 15.18
N ASN A 229 -11.08 0.86 14.81
CA ASN A 229 -11.46 1.14 13.43
C ASN A 229 -10.21 1.39 12.57
N SER A 230 -9.91 0.48 11.64
CA SER A 230 -8.76 0.57 10.75
C SER A 230 -8.80 1.82 9.86
N GLN A 231 -9.99 2.28 9.46
CA GLN A 231 -10.16 3.41 8.55
C GLN A 231 -9.93 4.77 9.25
N LYS A 232 -10.22 4.85 10.55
CA LYS A 232 -9.97 6.04 11.39
C LYS A 232 -8.57 6.07 12.02
N LEU A 233 -7.76 5.04 11.79
CA LEU A 233 -6.45 4.93 12.39
C LEU A 233 -5.50 5.98 11.80
N LYS A 234 -5.11 6.94 12.61
CA LYS A 234 -3.96 7.81 12.32
C LYS A 234 -2.70 7.02 12.66
N LEU A 235 -2.14 6.35 11.67
CA LEU A 235 -0.85 5.68 11.82
C LEU A 235 0.23 6.75 11.83
N PRO A 236 1.20 6.66 12.75
CA PRO A 236 2.40 7.46 12.58
C PRO A 236 2.98 7.19 11.19
N SER A 237 3.44 8.23 10.53
CA SER A 237 4.31 8.07 9.36
C SER A 237 5.39 7.06 9.71
N GLY A 238 5.85 6.31 8.72
CA GLY A 238 6.97 5.40 8.91
C GLY A 238 8.19 6.10 9.52
N LYS A 239 9.29 5.40 9.60
CA LYS A 239 10.56 5.95 10.12
C LYS A 239 10.80 7.35 9.53
N LYS A 240 10.96 8.35 10.37
CA LYS A 240 11.40 9.68 9.95
C LYS A 240 12.93 9.73 9.99
N LEU A 241 13.52 10.19 8.92
CA LEU A 241 14.96 10.42 8.85
C LEU A 241 15.34 11.55 9.81
N VAL A 242 16.41 11.33 10.59
CA VAL A 242 16.87 12.29 11.60
C VAL A 242 18.40 12.43 11.54
N LYS A 243 18.92 13.56 12.01
CA LYS A 243 20.38 13.82 12.08
C LYS A 243 21.04 13.56 10.72
N LYS A 244 22.13 12.81 10.70
CA LYS A 244 22.95 12.50 9.52
C LYS A 244 22.12 11.91 8.36
N ASP A 245 21.19 10.98 8.64
CA ASP A 245 20.32 10.41 7.58
C ASP A 245 19.46 11.50 6.92
N ARG A 246 19.03 12.51 7.70
CA ARG A 246 18.25 13.64 7.18
C ARG A 246 19.10 14.54 6.27
N GLU A 247 20.34 14.83 6.65
CA GLU A 247 21.28 15.63 5.85
C GLU A 247 21.62 14.93 4.53
N LEU A 248 21.93 13.64 4.58
CA LEU A 248 22.20 12.83 3.39
C LEU A 248 20.97 12.77 2.44
N PHE A 249 19.78 12.66 3.01
CA PHE A 249 18.54 12.69 2.24
C PHE A 249 18.36 14.05 1.55
N GLU A 250 18.61 15.18 2.20
CA GLU A 250 18.49 16.50 1.56
C GLU A 250 19.44 16.64 0.38
N ILE A 251 20.68 16.19 0.51
CA ILE A 251 21.64 16.16 -0.59
C ILE A 251 21.10 15.29 -1.75
N SER A 252 20.61 14.11 -1.44
CA SER A 252 20.03 13.20 -2.43
C SER A 252 18.81 13.81 -3.11
N ARG A 253 17.92 14.44 -2.35
CA ARG A 253 16.71 15.12 -2.86
C ARG A 253 17.06 16.22 -3.86
N ILE A 254 18.04 17.09 -3.51
CA ILE A 254 18.50 18.16 -4.41
C ILE A 254 19.07 17.57 -5.70
N LYS A 255 19.90 16.52 -5.61
CA LYS A 255 20.43 15.81 -6.78
C LYS A 255 19.31 15.28 -7.68
N ILE A 256 18.28 14.67 -7.09
CA ILE A 256 17.12 14.14 -7.83
C ILE A 256 16.37 15.29 -8.53
N ASP A 257 16.18 16.44 -7.87
CA ASP A 257 15.51 17.59 -8.47
C ASP A 257 16.31 18.16 -9.66
N VAL A 258 17.65 18.19 -9.57
CA VAL A 258 18.54 18.58 -10.68
C VAL A 258 18.41 17.58 -11.85
N ILE A 259 18.57 16.28 -11.57
CA ILE A 259 18.46 15.22 -12.59
C ILE A 259 17.08 15.26 -13.27
N LYS A 260 16.01 15.46 -12.49
CA LYS A 260 14.66 15.61 -13.04
C LYS A 260 14.59 16.76 -14.05
N SER A 261 15.12 17.94 -13.68
CA SER A 261 15.13 19.12 -14.55
C SER A 261 15.93 18.89 -15.83
N GLU A 262 17.12 18.28 -15.73
CA GLU A 262 17.94 17.91 -16.89
C GLU A 262 17.22 16.89 -17.80
N THR A 263 16.55 15.89 -17.20
CA THR A 263 15.81 14.88 -17.96
C THR A 263 14.65 15.51 -18.74
N ILE A 264 13.94 16.48 -18.15
CA ILE A 264 12.87 17.23 -18.82
C ILE A 264 13.43 18.02 -20.02
N LEU A 265 14.56 18.72 -19.82
CA LEU A 265 15.20 19.52 -20.90
C LEU A 265 15.66 18.65 -22.07
N ASN A 266 16.15 17.43 -21.78
CA ASN A 266 16.66 16.52 -22.82
C ASN A 266 15.55 15.74 -23.56
N GLN A 267 14.30 15.79 -23.08
CA GLN A 267 13.14 15.14 -23.72
C GLN A 267 12.29 16.11 -24.58
N ASN A 268 12.52 17.41 -24.47
CA ASN A 268 11.93 18.46 -25.30
C ASN A 268 12.84 18.79 -26.49
#